data_d39764599cac35de6a4e80167d91678e
#
_entry.id   d39764599cac35de6a4e80167d91678e
#
_cell.length_a   1.000
_cell.length_b   1.000
_cell.length_c   1.000
_cell.angle_alpha   90.00
_cell.angle_beta   90.00
_cell.angle_gamma   90.00
#
_symmetry.space_group_name_H-M   'P 1'
#
loop_
_entity.id
_entity.type
_entity.pdbx_description
1 polymer ?
#
loop_
_entity_poly.entity_id
_entity_poly.type
_entity_poly.pdbx_seq_one_letter_code
_entity_poly.pdbx_strand_id
1 'polypeptide(L)'
;MKQQENNTDLLQDETLSQKLIKKGFWLYLFSYLIAPGGYLIRLLISNSPEISVADVGILYSIISLISFLNVYNDLGLTESLQYFLPKFWIKKEYNNIKTTIYLSFLVQFWTAILIALGLWFGSDWLAANYFHNPVSADILKYFCLYFLWINLFQTFQSIFIAFQKTFDYQLVEFIRMRSVVWFSFFCFLTNRGTIEWYSLNRLLWLGVWILIAGFIYYKNYHHSLMQGKFEWNKPMLKEYRKYALWSFIWLNISSVFWQIIQQLVLYFLGDESAGYFANFQSLFNMGFIIIWPIMSLIFPIVAEVMEKKDEKKLNLLISFFYSYFSVLICTIVLLFMTLWSDIWSLLFGAKFRLSGELLSYWAIFLIFSTLSTFNFSVLWGLGKVKLRVKALSYSTLIFLLSSIVLIPLYKIYGAVFSFWLSYLSLWIFSYFALWKYKTIWLDFTFISSNLIYLIILWLIIYLTKDIFFSISYSRFQQISHLVIITFIICVILALLNMKKISFILKEIKKISRTQ
;
A
#
# COMPACT_ATOMS: atom_id res chain seq x y z
N MET A 1 40.56 -10.44 20.00
CA MET A 1 40.40 -11.14 18.73
C MET A 1 39.00 -11.64 18.41
N LYS A 2 38.13 -11.94 19.38
CA LYS A 2 36.71 -12.33 19.13
C LYS A 2 35.74 -11.18 18.80
N GLN A 3 36.16 -9.91 18.91
CA GLN A 3 35.31 -8.74 18.61
C GLN A 3 35.40 -8.23 17.16
N GLN A 4 36.35 -8.71 16.36
CA GLN A 4 36.49 -8.31 14.95
C GLN A 4 35.65 -9.16 13.97
N GLU A 5 35.22 -10.36 14.35
CA GLU A 5 34.43 -11.24 13.49
C GLU A 5 32.97 -10.83 13.35
N ASN A 6 32.42 -10.04 14.28
CA ASN A 6 30.99 -9.60 14.21
C ASN A 6 30.72 -8.43 13.23
N ASN A 7 31.74 -7.82 12.63
CA ASN A 7 31.59 -6.62 11.79
C ASN A 7 31.49 -6.90 10.29
N THR A 8 31.77 -8.13 9.85
CA THR A 8 31.72 -8.50 8.41
C THR A 8 30.36 -9.01 7.94
N ASP A 9 29.42 -9.26 8.84
CA ASP A 9 28.17 -9.98 8.55
C ASP A 9 26.96 -9.11 8.15
N LEU A 10 27.10 -7.79 7.99
CA LEU A 10 25.98 -6.97 7.55
C LEU A 10 25.60 -7.20 6.07
N LEU A 11 26.53 -7.72 5.27
CA LEU A 11 26.30 -8.15 3.88
C LEU A 11 27.02 -9.50 3.67
N GLN A 12 26.36 -10.60 4.02
CA GLN A 12 26.91 -11.96 3.85
C GLN A 12 26.99 -12.39 2.37
N ASP A 13 28.02 -13.18 2.02
CA ASP A 13 28.28 -13.78 0.69
C ASP A 13 27.40 -15.01 0.35
N GLU A 14 26.08 -14.92 0.61
CA GLU A 14 25.13 -15.90 0.06
C GLU A 14 24.93 -15.66 -1.44
N THR A 15 24.73 -16.70 -2.23
CA THR A 15 24.40 -16.54 -3.65
C THR A 15 23.14 -15.70 -3.81
N LEU A 16 23.07 -14.85 -4.85
CA LEU A 16 21.98 -13.90 -5.06
C LEU A 16 20.59 -14.59 -5.05
N SER A 17 20.51 -15.79 -5.61
CA SER A 17 19.30 -16.61 -5.63
C SER A 17 18.86 -17.08 -4.25
N GLN A 18 19.79 -17.53 -3.40
CA GLN A 18 19.48 -17.96 -2.03
C GLN A 18 19.03 -16.79 -1.16
N LYS A 19 19.69 -15.63 -1.31
CA LYS A 19 19.28 -14.37 -0.65
C LYS A 19 17.87 -13.96 -1.05
N LEU A 20 17.54 -14.01 -2.34
CA LEU A 20 16.22 -13.63 -2.84
C LEU A 20 15.13 -14.59 -2.34
N ILE A 21 15.40 -15.89 -2.32
CA ILE A 21 14.43 -16.89 -1.84
C ILE A 21 14.17 -16.71 -0.34
N LYS A 22 15.22 -16.63 0.48
CA LYS A 22 15.10 -16.49 1.94
C LYS A 22 14.44 -15.16 2.35
N LYS A 23 14.88 -14.06 1.75
CA LYS A 23 14.30 -12.73 2.03
C LYS A 23 12.89 -12.59 1.47
N GLY A 24 12.64 -13.14 0.28
CA GLY A 24 11.33 -13.23 -0.31
C GLY A 24 10.37 -14.01 0.57
N PHE A 25 10.77 -15.16 1.09
CA PHE A 25 9.93 -15.96 1.99
C PHE A 25 9.46 -15.15 3.21
N TRP A 26 10.36 -14.49 3.93
CA TRP A 26 10.00 -13.66 5.08
C TRP A 26 9.11 -12.49 4.69
N LEU A 27 9.42 -11.83 3.57
CA LEU A 27 8.58 -10.74 3.06
C LEU A 27 7.14 -11.22 2.81
N TYR A 28 6.96 -12.34 2.12
CA TYR A 28 5.64 -12.90 1.83
C TYR A 28 4.91 -13.36 3.08
N LEU A 29 5.58 -14.14 3.92
CA LEU A 29 5.00 -14.65 5.16
C LEU A 29 4.46 -13.51 6.03
N PHE A 30 5.29 -12.51 6.32
CA PHE A 30 4.86 -11.38 7.12
C PHE A 30 3.82 -10.49 6.41
N SER A 31 3.92 -10.29 5.10
CA SER A 31 2.91 -9.52 4.37
C SER A 31 1.52 -10.15 4.49
N TYR A 32 1.40 -11.47 4.33
CA TYR A 32 0.14 -12.17 4.52
C TYR A 32 -0.33 -12.20 5.98
N LEU A 33 0.57 -12.15 6.93
CA LEU A 33 0.22 -12.05 8.35
C LEU A 33 -0.16 -10.63 8.78
N ILE A 34 0.45 -9.59 8.22
CA ILE A 34 0.22 -8.18 8.56
C ILE A 34 -1.06 -7.65 7.88
N ALA A 35 -1.24 -7.93 6.60
CA ALA A 35 -2.31 -7.34 5.80
C ALA A 35 -3.72 -7.53 6.38
N PRO A 36 -4.13 -8.71 6.88
CA PRO A 36 -5.45 -8.87 7.49
C PRO A 36 -5.67 -8.00 8.73
N GLY A 37 -4.59 -7.59 9.42
CA GLY A 37 -4.69 -6.78 10.64
C GLY A 37 -5.38 -5.44 10.41
N GLY A 38 -5.08 -4.75 9.31
CA GLY A 38 -5.73 -3.50 8.96
C GLY A 38 -7.24 -3.64 8.73
N TYR A 39 -7.67 -4.76 8.15
CA TYR A 39 -9.10 -5.07 7.95
C TYR A 39 -9.79 -5.45 9.25
N LEU A 40 -9.14 -6.23 10.11
CA LEU A 40 -9.67 -6.58 11.43
C LEU A 40 -9.92 -5.32 12.27
N ILE A 41 -8.98 -4.37 12.28
CA ILE A 41 -9.17 -3.09 12.98
C ILE A 41 -10.39 -2.37 12.41
N ARG A 42 -10.52 -2.28 11.09
CA ARG A 42 -11.63 -1.60 10.45
C ARG A 42 -12.96 -2.31 10.68
N LEU A 43 -12.97 -3.63 10.65
CA LEU A 43 -14.13 -4.45 10.97
C LEU A 43 -14.59 -4.20 12.42
N LEU A 44 -13.67 -4.16 13.38
CA LEU A 44 -13.97 -3.85 14.77
C LEU A 44 -14.54 -2.43 14.93
N ILE A 45 -13.92 -1.42 14.30
CA ILE A 45 -14.40 -0.03 14.32
C ILE A 45 -15.82 0.06 13.74
N SER A 46 -16.04 -0.53 12.57
CA SER A 46 -17.32 -0.45 11.86
C SER A 46 -18.46 -1.17 12.58
N ASN A 47 -18.17 -2.24 13.33
CA ASN A 47 -19.17 -2.98 14.12
C ASN A 47 -19.30 -2.47 15.57
N SER A 48 -18.51 -1.49 15.98
CA SER A 48 -18.68 -0.87 17.32
C SER A 48 -20.03 -0.16 17.38
N PRO A 49 -20.86 -0.43 18.44
CA PRO A 49 -22.20 0.16 18.55
C PRO A 49 -22.17 1.69 18.68
N GLU A 50 -21.13 2.22 19.31
CA GLU A 50 -20.96 3.64 19.62
C GLU A 50 -20.42 4.46 18.44
N ILE A 51 -19.98 3.82 17.36
CA ILE A 51 -19.40 4.49 16.20
C ILE A 51 -20.42 4.60 15.07
N SER A 52 -20.71 5.82 14.67
CA SER A 52 -21.52 6.14 13.49
C SER A 52 -20.69 6.07 12.18
N VAL A 53 -21.34 6.18 11.03
CA VAL A 53 -20.66 6.31 9.74
C VAL A 53 -19.87 7.62 9.67
N ALA A 54 -20.43 8.70 10.22
CA ALA A 54 -19.79 10.01 10.29
C ALA A 54 -18.49 9.96 11.11
N ASP A 55 -18.50 9.26 12.25
CA ASP A 55 -17.31 9.07 13.10
C ASP A 55 -16.18 8.36 12.35
N VAL A 56 -16.52 7.33 11.56
CA VAL A 56 -15.57 6.67 10.66
C VAL A 56 -15.03 7.65 9.62
N GLY A 57 -15.89 8.50 9.07
CA GLY A 57 -15.52 9.55 8.12
C GLY A 57 -14.48 10.52 8.71
N ILE A 58 -14.75 11.04 9.88
CA ILE A 58 -13.84 11.95 10.60
C ILE A 58 -12.51 11.26 10.92
N LEU A 59 -12.55 10.09 11.54
CA LEU A 59 -11.34 9.35 11.91
C LEU A 59 -10.41 9.12 10.71
N TYR A 60 -10.96 8.63 9.60
CA TYR A 60 -10.13 8.32 8.43
C TYR A 60 -9.75 9.56 7.62
N SER A 61 -10.53 10.62 7.68
CA SER A 61 -10.12 11.91 7.10
C SER A 61 -8.97 12.54 7.90
N ILE A 62 -9.01 12.47 9.23
CA ILE A 62 -7.86 12.89 10.05
C ILE A 62 -6.63 12.03 9.74
N ILE A 63 -6.75 10.71 9.68
CA ILE A 63 -5.64 9.81 9.33
C ILE A 63 -5.08 10.12 7.94
N SER A 64 -5.94 10.44 6.97
CA SER A 64 -5.53 10.84 5.63
C SER A 64 -4.76 12.18 5.66
N LEU A 65 -5.23 13.18 6.41
CA LEU A 65 -4.55 14.45 6.62
C LEU A 65 -3.16 14.25 7.26
N ILE A 66 -3.10 13.45 8.32
CA ILE A 66 -1.84 13.11 9.01
C ILE A 66 -0.88 12.39 8.06
N SER A 67 -1.37 11.46 7.25
CA SER A 67 -0.56 10.75 6.26
C SER A 67 -0.03 11.70 5.18
N PHE A 68 -0.82 12.67 4.76
CA PHE A 68 -0.40 13.71 3.83
C PHE A 68 0.68 14.61 4.44
N LEU A 69 0.48 15.10 5.67
CA LEU A 69 1.45 15.93 6.38
C LEU A 69 2.75 15.17 6.70
N ASN A 70 2.71 13.85 6.84
CA ASN A 70 3.90 13.05 7.11
C ASN A 70 4.95 13.14 5.97
N VAL A 71 4.55 13.41 4.74
CA VAL A 71 5.48 13.65 3.63
C VAL A 71 6.32 14.90 3.87
N TYR A 72 5.71 15.94 4.45
CA TYR A 72 6.41 17.18 4.82
C TYR A 72 7.26 17.01 6.09
N ASN A 73 6.90 16.04 6.91
CA ASN A 73 7.66 15.68 8.08
C ASN A 73 8.96 14.96 7.71
N ASP A 74 8.90 14.07 6.72
CA ASP A 74 10.05 13.26 6.27
C ASP A 74 10.97 13.99 5.29
N LEU A 75 10.45 14.86 4.43
CA LEU A 75 11.18 15.57 3.38
C LEU A 75 12.01 14.67 2.43
N GLY A 76 11.66 13.38 2.28
CA GLY A 76 12.37 12.42 1.45
C GLY A 76 13.70 11.92 2.06
N LEU A 77 13.89 12.11 3.35
CA LEU A 77 15.11 11.73 4.05
C LEU A 77 15.19 10.22 4.30
N THR A 78 14.06 9.55 4.53
CA THR A 78 14.01 8.09 4.70
C THR A 78 14.46 7.35 3.44
N GLU A 79 14.01 7.76 2.25
CA GLU A 79 14.48 7.21 0.97
C GLU A 79 15.95 7.52 0.72
N SER A 80 16.40 8.70 1.12
CA SER A 80 17.80 9.08 0.99
C SER A 80 18.69 8.20 1.86
N LEU A 81 18.31 7.91 3.10
CA LEU A 81 19.04 6.96 3.96
C LEU A 81 19.13 5.58 3.32
N GLN A 82 18.02 5.05 2.79
CA GLN A 82 17.99 3.75 2.12
C GLN A 82 18.94 3.68 0.92
N TYR A 83 19.11 4.77 0.20
CA TYR A 83 19.99 4.83 -0.97
C TYR A 83 21.47 5.04 -0.62
N PHE A 84 21.78 5.94 0.32
CA PHE A 84 23.14 6.33 0.61
C PHE A 84 23.85 5.43 1.65
N LEU A 85 23.14 4.92 2.65
CA LEU A 85 23.78 4.11 3.69
C LEU A 85 24.52 2.87 3.16
N PRO A 86 23.94 2.06 2.24
CA PRO A 86 24.67 0.94 1.66
C PRO A 86 25.92 1.37 0.88
N LYS A 87 25.85 2.49 0.15
CA LYS A 87 26.98 3.02 -0.62
C LYS A 87 28.14 3.44 0.28
N PHE A 88 27.84 4.19 1.34
CA PHE A 88 28.84 4.63 2.29
C PHE A 88 29.43 3.46 3.07
N TRP A 89 28.61 2.43 3.38
CA TRP A 89 29.05 1.22 4.05
C TRP A 89 30.09 0.44 3.23
N ILE A 90 29.79 0.20 1.95
CA ILE A 90 30.72 -0.49 1.03
C ILE A 90 32.04 0.26 0.89
N LYS A 91 31.98 1.59 0.84
CA LYS A 91 33.17 2.45 0.75
C LYS A 91 33.87 2.69 2.09
N LYS A 92 33.34 2.16 3.20
CA LYS A 92 33.84 2.38 4.58
C LYS A 92 33.87 3.85 5.00
N GLU A 93 32.94 4.66 4.45
CA GLU A 93 32.81 6.09 4.73
C GLU A 93 31.99 6.33 6.01
N TYR A 94 32.48 5.87 7.16
CA TYR A 94 31.73 5.90 8.44
C TYR A 94 31.38 7.31 8.91
N ASN A 95 32.18 8.34 8.57
CA ASN A 95 31.86 9.74 8.86
C ASN A 95 30.61 10.18 8.11
N ASN A 96 30.49 9.83 6.83
CA ASN A 96 29.30 10.15 6.02
C ASN A 96 28.05 9.41 6.53
N ILE A 97 28.20 8.14 6.98
CA ILE A 97 27.10 7.37 7.59
C ILE A 97 26.58 8.09 8.82
N LYS A 98 27.45 8.41 9.76
CA LYS A 98 27.06 9.09 11.01
C LYS A 98 26.42 10.44 10.72
N THR A 99 27.04 11.24 9.85
CA THR A 99 26.56 12.56 9.49
C THR A 99 25.16 12.51 8.86
N THR A 100 24.91 11.60 7.92
CA THR A 100 23.59 11.49 7.27
C THR A 100 22.49 11.02 8.22
N ILE A 101 22.78 10.06 9.09
CA ILE A 101 21.81 9.61 10.11
C ILE A 101 21.48 10.76 11.08
N TYR A 102 22.48 11.45 11.63
CA TYR A 102 22.25 12.56 12.55
C TYR A 102 21.48 13.72 11.89
N LEU A 103 21.84 14.11 10.68
CA LEU A 103 21.13 15.17 9.95
C LEU A 103 19.70 14.80 9.65
N SER A 104 19.43 13.54 9.27
CA SER A 104 18.06 13.08 9.06
C SER A 104 17.23 13.19 10.33
N PHE A 105 17.75 12.69 11.45
CA PHE A 105 17.05 12.82 12.74
C PHE A 105 16.83 14.29 13.13
N LEU A 106 17.83 15.13 12.96
CA LEU A 106 17.74 16.53 13.35
C LEU A 106 16.72 17.29 12.50
N VAL A 107 16.75 17.15 11.19
CA VAL A 107 15.79 17.80 10.29
C VAL A 107 14.38 17.29 10.56
N GLN A 108 14.18 15.98 10.64
CA GLN A 108 12.88 15.38 10.92
C GLN A 108 12.35 15.75 12.32
N PHE A 109 13.20 15.93 13.30
CA PHE A 109 12.80 16.40 14.62
C PHE A 109 12.23 17.84 14.57
N TRP A 110 12.90 18.75 13.87
CA TRP A 110 12.44 20.12 13.72
C TRP A 110 11.18 20.22 12.87
N THR A 111 11.07 19.48 11.77
CA THR A 111 9.85 19.44 10.96
C THR A 111 8.68 18.87 11.75
N ALA A 112 8.90 17.84 12.56
CA ALA A 112 7.88 17.26 13.44
C ALA A 112 7.36 18.29 14.47
N ILE A 113 8.25 19.04 15.10
CA ILE A 113 7.86 20.11 16.05
C ILE A 113 7.04 21.17 15.32
N LEU A 114 7.48 21.65 14.16
CA LEU A 114 6.74 22.68 13.41
C LEU A 114 5.34 22.21 13.02
N ILE A 115 5.20 20.96 12.53
CA ILE A 115 3.90 20.40 12.17
C ILE A 115 3.04 20.18 13.43
N ALA A 116 3.63 19.66 14.51
CA ALA A 116 2.93 19.43 15.77
C ALA A 116 2.39 20.74 16.36
N LEU A 117 3.20 21.81 16.39
CA LEU A 117 2.76 23.14 16.83
C LEU A 117 1.67 23.70 15.92
N GLY A 118 1.82 23.59 14.60
CA GLY A 118 0.80 24.02 13.64
C GLY A 118 -0.53 23.31 13.85
N LEU A 119 -0.51 22.00 14.08
CA LEU A 119 -1.72 21.22 14.38
C LEU A 119 -2.29 21.56 15.77
N TRP A 120 -1.44 21.71 16.77
CA TRP A 120 -1.89 22.03 18.14
C TRP A 120 -2.66 23.34 18.19
N PHE A 121 -2.09 24.41 17.65
CA PHE A 121 -2.75 25.71 17.62
C PHE A 121 -3.86 25.81 16.57
N GLY A 122 -3.77 25.03 15.49
CA GLY A 122 -4.77 25.01 14.42
C GLY A 122 -5.91 24.02 14.65
N SER A 123 -5.84 23.14 15.65
CA SER A 123 -6.79 22.04 15.85
C SER A 123 -8.23 22.52 16.04
N ASP A 124 -8.45 23.54 16.88
CA ASP A 124 -9.79 24.06 17.18
C ASP A 124 -10.39 24.76 15.95
N TRP A 125 -9.54 25.48 15.18
CA TRP A 125 -9.96 26.10 13.92
C TRP A 125 -10.30 25.05 12.85
N LEU A 126 -9.48 24.00 12.71
CA LEU A 126 -9.74 22.89 11.80
C LEU A 126 -11.02 22.13 12.19
N ALA A 127 -11.23 21.90 13.47
CA ALA A 127 -12.44 21.24 13.97
C ALA A 127 -13.70 22.04 13.64
N ALA A 128 -13.66 23.38 13.83
CA ALA A 128 -14.83 24.23 13.59
C ALA A 128 -15.09 24.49 12.11
N ASN A 129 -14.04 24.75 11.31
CA ASN A 129 -14.21 25.29 9.94
C ASN A 129 -14.00 24.24 8.84
N TYR A 130 -13.32 23.12 9.15
CA TYR A 130 -13.00 22.11 8.16
C TYR A 130 -13.69 20.76 8.42
N PHE A 131 -13.57 20.24 9.65
CA PHE A 131 -14.21 18.98 10.02
C PHE A 131 -15.67 19.16 10.47
N HIS A 132 -16.05 20.35 10.88
CA HIS A 132 -17.36 20.69 11.45
C HIS A 132 -17.78 19.77 12.61
N ASN A 133 -16.80 19.25 13.35
CA ASN A 133 -16.99 18.33 14.46
C ASN A 133 -15.99 18.61 15.58
N PRO A 134 -16.46 18.94 16.80
CA PRO A 134 -15.58 19.32 17.91
C PRO A 134 -14.64 18.19 18.36
N VAL A 135 -15.05 16.92 18.25
CA VAL A 135 -14.22 15.76 18.64
C VAL A 135 -12.93 15.68 17.81
N SER A 136 -12.96 16.19 16.58
CA SER A 136 -11.77 16.21 15.71
C SER A 136 -10.63 17.05 16.28
N ALA A 137 -10.90 18.07 17.12
CA ALA A 137 -9.86 18.90 17.76
C ALA A 137 -8.99 18.06 18.69
N ASP A 138 -9.61 17.25 19.55
CA ASP A 138 -8.90 16.42 20.50
C ASP A 138 -8.09 15.32 19.79
N ILE A 139 -8.67 14.72 18.75
CA ILE A 139 -7.97 13.72 17.93
C ILE A 139 -6.76 14.34 17.26
N LEU A 140 -6.87 15.55 16.69
CA LEU A 140 -5.75 16.26 16.08
C LEU A 140 -4.64 16.58 17.09
N LYS A 141 -5.01 16.99 18.32
CA LYS A 141 -4.05 17.23 19.41
C LYS A 141 -3.31 15.94 19.80
N TYR A 142 -3.98 14.79 19.86
CA TYR A 142 -3.30 13.51 20.08
C TYR A 142 -2.28 13.20 18.98
N PHE A 143 -2.61 13.47 17.71
CA PHE A 143 -1.70 13.23 16.60
C PHE A 143 -0.50 14.19 16.52
N CYS A 144 -0.44 15.25 17.33
CA CYS A 144 0.77 16.08 17.43
C CYS A 144 2.00 15.27 17.86
N LEU A 145 1.85 14.34 18.81
CA LEU A 145 2.93 13.44 19.23
C LEU A 145 3.28 12.38 18.17
N TYR A 146 2.34 12.07 17.28
CA TYR A 146 2.55 11.09 16.21
C TYR A 146 3.72 11.48 15.32
N PHE A 147 3.87 12.77 14.96
CA PHE A 147 4.93 13.22 14.05
C PHE A 147 6.33 13.06 14.62
N LEU A 148 6.51 13.28 15.90
CA LEU A 148 7.79 13.02 16.58
C LEU A 148 8.12 11.54 16.58
N TRP A 149 7.14 10.71 16.84
CA TRP A 149 7.34 9.27 16.97
C TRP A 149 7.47 8.57 15.61
N ILE A 150 6.67 8.96 14.63
CA ILE A 150 6.72 8.30 13.32
C ILE A 150 8.05 8.51 12.60
N ASN A 151 8.69 9.67 12.74
CA ASN A 151 10.00 9.92 12.16
C ASN A 151 11.09 9.00 12.73
N LEU A 152 11.13 8.88 14.05
CA LEU A 152 12.06 7.96 14.71
C LEU A 152 11.85 6.53 14.21
N PHE A 153 10.61 6.10 14.16
CA PHE A 153 10.23 4.78 13.69
C PHE A 153 10.65 4.53 12.24
N GLN A 154 10.30 5.45 11.34
CA GLN A 154 10.63 5.36 9.90
C GLN A 154 12.13 5.40 9.65
N THR A 155 12.88 6.17 10.44
CA THR A 155 14.35 6.20 10.32
C THR A 155 14.98 4.87 10.70
N PHE A 156 14.54 4.21 11.80
CA PHE A 156 15.00 2.88 12.13
C PHE A 156 14.64 1.85 11.06
N GLN A 157 13.40 1.89 10.55
CA GLN A 157 12.99 1.03 9.46
C GLN A 157 13.84 1.24 8.20
N SER A 158 14.14 2.49 7.86
CA SER A 158 14.98 2.82 6.69
C SER A 158 16.39 2.25 6.82
N ILE A 159 16.96 2.22 8.03
CA ILE A 159 18.23 1.57 8.30
C ILE A 159 18.12 0.05 8.08
N PHE A 160 17.07 -0.61 8.59
CA PHE A 160 16.87 -2.05 8.39
C PHE A 160 16.71 -2.40 6.91
N ILE A 161 15.96 -1.59 6.15
CA ILE A 161 15.79 -1.75 4.71
C ILE A 161 17.11 -1.53 3.98
N ALA A 162 17.88 -0.48 4.32
CA ALA A 162 19.15 -0.14 3.70
C ALA A 162 20.15 -1.32 3.77
N PHE A 163 20.21 -2.00 4.92
CA PHE A 163 21.06 -3.18 5.12
C PHE A 163 20.37 -4.50 4.76
N GLN A 164 19.19 -4.43 4.09
CA GLN A 164 18.43 -5.59 3.64
C GLN A 164 18.08 -6.59 4.76
N LYS A 165 17.93 -6.13 5.99
CA LYS A 165 17.52 -6.94 7.15
C LYS A 165 15.99 -7.06 7.17
N THR A 166 15.47 -7.78 6.18
CA THR A 166 14.02 -7.93 5.93
C THR A 166 13.29 -8.52 7.12
N PHE A 167 13.92 -9.43 7.85
CA PHE A 167 13.32 -10.03 9.05
C PHE A 167 13.09 -8.98 10.15
N ASP A 168 14.10 -8.18 10.50
CA ASP A 168 13.99 -7.17 11.55
C ASP A 168 12.91 -6.12 11.21
N TYR A 169 12.91 -5.66 9.96
CA TYR A 169 11.89 -4.75 9.45
C TYR A 169 10.48 -5.33 9.55
N GLN A 170 10.28 -6.54 9.03
CA GLN A 170 8.98 -7.18 8.99
C GLN A 170 8.49 -7.62 10.37
N LEU A 171 9.39 -8.07 11.24
CA LEU A 171 9.05 -8.43 12.61
C LEU A 171 8.48 -7.23 13.38
N VAL A 172 9.13 -6.08 13.30
CA VAL A 172 8.68 -4.84 13.96
C VAL A 172 7.29 -4.44 13.42
N GLU A 173 7.07 -4.47 12.10
CA GLU A 173 5.76 -4.18 11.51
C GLU A 173 4.68 -5.18 11.92
N PHE A 174 5.01 -6.46 11.93
CA PHE A 174 4.07 -7.51 12.34
C PHE A 174 3.58 -7.30 13.77
N ILE A 175 4.52 -7.09 14.70
CA ILE A 175 4.15 -6.93 16.08
C ILE A 175 3.38 -5.62 16.27
N ARG A 176 3.78 -4.52 15.60
CA ARG A 176 3.05 -3.24 15.58
C ARG A 176 1.58 -3.47 15.19
N MET A 177 1.35 -4.12 14.06
CA MET A 177 0.00 -4.37 13.58
C MET A 177 -0.80 -5.23 14.55
N ARG A 178 -0.20 -6.29 15.09
CA ARG A 178 -0.86 -7.18 16.05
C ARG A 178 -1.27 -6.46 17.33
N SER A 179 -0.41 -5.60 17.86
CA SER A 179 -0.71 -4.82 19.06
C SER A 179 -1.91 -3.90 18.86
N VAL A 180 -1.95 -3.20 17.71
CA VAL A 180 -3.10 -2.35 17.36
C VAL A 180 -4.39 -3.17 17.23
N VAL A 181 -4.32 -4.37 16.61
CA VAL A 181 -5.47 -5.28 16.50
C VAL A 181 -5.96 -5.74 17.86
N TRP A 182 -5.07 -6.20 18.75
CA TRP A 182 -5.42 -6.67 20.07
C TRP A 182 -6.07 -5.60 20.92
N PHE A 183 -5.54 -4.38 20.90
CA PHE A 183 -6.13 -3.29 21.65
C PHE A 183 -7.48 -2.85 21.05
N SER A 184 -7.59 -2.82 19.72
CA SER A 184 -8.88 -2.56 19.05
C SER A 184 -9.94 -3.60 19.44
N PHE A 185 -9.53 -4.87 19.52
CA PHE A 185 -10.40 -5.95 20.00
C PHE A 185 -10.81 -5.76 21.46
N PHE A 186 -9.88 -5.35 22.32
CA PHE A 186 -10.17 -5.03 23.71
C PHE A 186 -11.17 -3.85 23.83
N CYS A 187 -10.97 -2.77 23.08
CA CYS A 187 -11.91 -1.65 23.04
C CYS A 187 -13.31 -2.09 22.58
N PHE A 188 -13.38 -2.96 21.56
CA PHE A 188 -14.64 -3.52 21.08
C PHE A 188 -15.35 -4.38 22.15
N LEU A 189 -14.63 -5.28 22.83
CA LEU A 189 -15.22 -6.15 23.86
C LEU A 189 -15.68 -5.40 25.11
N THR A 190 -15.00 -4.30 25.46
CA THR A 190 -15.32 -3.50 26.64
C THR A 190 -16.36 -2.41 26.39
N ASN A 191 -16.92 -2.34 25.16
CA ASN A 191 -17.81 -1.27 24.70
C ASN A 191 -17.22 0.14 24.94
N ARG A 192 -15.89 0.28 24.82
CA ARG A 192 -15.17 1.56 24.86
C ARG A 192 -14.66 1.95 23.48
N GLY A 193 -15.41 1.60 22.45
CA GLY A 193 -15.02 1.75 21.04
C GLY A 193 -15.31 3.13 20.48
N THR A 194 -14.92 4.22 21.13
CA THR A 194 -15.01 5.57 20.58
C THR A 194 -13.85 5.87 19.62
N ILE A 195 -14.00 6.88 18.75
CA ILE A 195 -12.95 7.27 17.80
C ILE A 195 -11.70 7.79 18.49
N GLU A 196 -11.81 8.40 19.67
CA GLU A 196 -10.68 8.83 20.48
C GLU A 196 -9.84 7.63 20.94
N TRP A 197 -10.48 6.57 21.46
CA TRP A 197 -9.79 5.36 21.90
C TRP A 197 -9.06 4.66 20.75
N TYR A 198 -9.68 4.59 19.56
CA TYR A 198 -9.02 4.04 18.37
C TYR A 198 -7.87 4.92 17.88
N SER A 199 -7.96 6.24 18.06
CA SER A 199 -6.88 7.18 17.74
C SER A 199 -5.72 7.05 18.72
N LEU A 200 -6.01 7.04 20.02
CA LEU A 200 -5.03 6.83 21.09
C LEU A 200 -4.32 5.48 20.96
N ASN A 201 -5.05 4.43 20.60
CA ASN A 201 -4.46 3.12 20.32
C ASN A 201 -3.31 3.19 19.32
N ARG A 202 -3.53 3.86 18.19
CA ARG A 202 -2.48 4.01 17.16
C ARG A 202 -1.26 4.76 17.68
N LEU A 203 -1.47 5.78 18.49
CA LEU A 203 -0.41 6.59 19.06
C LEU A 203 0.39 5.81 20.12
N LEU A 204 -0.27 5.22 21.10
CA LEU A 204 0.38 4.50 22.20
C LEU A 204 1.25 3.36 21.69
N TRP A 205 0.72 2.57 20.76
CA TRP A 205 1.49 1.47 20.20
C TRP A 205 2.66 1.93 19.34
N LEU A 206 2.54 3.04 18.62
CA LEU A 206 3.67 3.60 17.91
C LEU A 206 4.82 3.93 18.88
N GLY A 207 4.52 4.52 20.04
CA GLY A 207 5.51 4.80 21.09
C GLY A 207 6.21 3.53 21.59
N VAL A 208 5.46 2.49 21.91
CA VAL A 208 6.04 1.18 22.32
C VAL A 208 6.96 0.61 21.23
N TRP A 209 6.57 0.75 19.96
CA TRP A 209 7.33 0.16 18.84
C TRP A 209 8.60 0.92 18.52
N ILE A 210 8.65 2.21 18.77
CA ILE A 210 9.89 2.98 18.70
C ILE A 210 10.92 2.43 19.70
N LEU A 211 10.48 2.10 20.90
CA LEU A 211 11.37 1.51 21.91
C LEU A 211 11.94 0.17 21.43
N ILE A 212 11.11 -0.68 20.83
CA ILE A 212 11.55 -1.98 20.33
C ILE A 212 12.45 -1.82 19.10
N ALA A 213 12.07 -0.98 18.12
CA ALA A 213 12.91 -0.71 16.95
C ALA A 213 14.24 -0.07 17.37
N GLY A 214 14.19 0.86 18.32
CA GLY A 214 15.38 1.48 18.90
C GLY A 214 16.29 0.49 19.62
N PHE A 215 15.71 -0.46 20.36
CA PHE A 215 16.47 -1.53 21.01
C PHE A 215 17.16 -2.44 19.98
N ILE A 216 16.44 -2.88 18.93
CA ILE A 216 17.01 -3.67 17.84
C ILE A 216 18.13 -2.88 17.13
N TYR A 217 17.88 -1.59 16.86
CA TYR A 217 18.89 -0.71 16.27
C TYR A 217 20.12 -0.60 17.16
N TYR A 218 19.94 -0.30 18.45
CA TYR A 218 21.06 -0.14 19.40
C TYR A 218 21.90 -1.41 19.52
N LYS A 219 21.23 -2.56 19.67
CA LYS A 219 21.91 -3.85 19.83
C LYS A 219 22.68 -4.30 18.59
N ASN A 220 22.09 -4.14 17.40
CA ASN A 220 22.59 -4.79 16.18
C ASN A 220 23.34 -3.83 15.24
N TYR A 221 23.07 -2.51 15.31
CA TYR A 221 23.52 -1.58 14.28
C TYR A 221 24.31 -0.39 14.83
N HIS A 222 23.94 0.11 16.01
CA HIS A 222 24.47 1.37 16.54
C HIS A 222 25.99 1.40 16.57
N HIS A 223 26.62 0.39 17.18
CA HIS A 223 28.06 0.33 17.32
C HIS A 223 28.79 0.36 15.96
N SER A 224 28.28 -0.37 14.99
CA SER A 224 28.88 -0.46 13.65
C SER A 224 28.70 0.83 12.84
N LEU A 225 27.53 1.47 12.93
CA LEU A 225 27.19 2.66 12.13
C LEU A 225 27.72 3.97 12.71
N MET A 226 27.96 4.02 14.03
CA MET A 226 28.37 5.24 14.73
C MET A 226 29.89 5.34 15.00
N GLN A 227 30.70 4.51 14.34
CA GLN A 227 32.17 4.52 14.50
C GLN A 227 32.83 5.80 13.98
N GLY A 228 32.24 6.47 12.98
CA GLY A 228 32.78 7.68 12.39
C GLY A 228 32.62 8.92 13.28
N LYS A 229 33.22 10.02 12.83
CA LYS A 229 33.03 11.37 13.40
C LYS A 229 31.95 12.12 12.60
N PHE A 230 31.25 13.03 13.25
CA PHE A 230 30.37 13.95 12.53
C PHE A 230 31.25 14.93 11.75
N GLU A 231 31.03 15.03 10.43
CA GLU A 231 31.84 15.85 9.55
C GLU A 231 30.97 16.54 8.48
N TRP A 232 31.17 17.85 8.30
CA TRP A 232 30.50 18.63 7.25
C TRP A 232 31.16 18.40 5.88
N ASN A 233 30.81 17.31 5.21
CA ASN A 233 31.23 17.04 3.85
C ASN A 233 30.28 17.74 2.86
N LYS A 234 30.60 18.97 2.45
CA LYS A 234 29.77 19.79 1.56
C LYS A 234 29.38 19.09 0.24
N PRO A 235 30.29 18.43 -0.50
CA PRO A 235 29.95 17.69 -1.71
C PRO A 235 28.91 16.59 -1.46
N MET A 236 29.12 15.75 -0.45
CA MET A 236 28.22 14.66 -0.05
C MET A 236 26.84 15.22 0.34
N LEU A 237 26.80 16.26 1.18
CA LEU A 237 25.56 16.90 1.63
C LEU A 237 24.78 17.52 0.47
N LYS A 238 25.46 18.07 -0.54
CA LYS A 238 24.80 18.57 -1.76
C LYS A 238 24.12 17.45 -2.54
N GLU A 239 24.79 16.31 -2.69
CA GLU A 239 24.23 15.15 -3.37
C GLU A 239 23.06 14.55 -2.57
N TYR A 240 23.23 14.39 -1.26
CA TYR A 240 22.20 13.90 -0.34
C TYR A 240 20.93 14.76 -0.39
N ARG A 241 21.07 16.08 -0.24
CA ARG A 241 19.95 17.04 -0.34
C ARG A 241 19.27 17.01 -1.70
N LYS A 242 20.04 16.91 -2.80
CA LYS A 242 19.47 16.81 -4.14
C LYS A 242 18.62 15.55 -4.29
N TYR A 243 19.07 14.42 -3.77
CA TYR A 243 18.31 13.17 -3.79
C TYR A 243 17.05 13.27 -2.92
N ALA A 244 17.18 13.78 -1.70
CA ALA A 244 16.05 13.99 -0.78
C ALA A 244 14.96 14.88 -1.42
N LEU A 245 15.33 15.97 -2.10
CA LEU A 245 14.39 16.83 -2.78
C LEU A 245 13.60 16.10 -3.90
N TRP A 246 14.28 15.28 -4.69
CA TRP A 246 13.59 14.49 -5.73
C TRP A 246 12.67 13.42 -5.13
N SER A 247 13.11 12.76 -4.06
CA SER A 247 12.27 11.82 -3.30
C SER A 247 11.05 12.53 -2.70
N PHE A 248 11.24 13.71 -2.11
CA PHE A 248 10.15 14.53 -1.58
C PHE A 248 9.12 14.91 -2.65
N ILE A 249 9.56 15.37 -3.84
CA ILE A 249 8.65 15.67 -4.95
C ILE A 249 7.85 14.41 -5.35
N TRP A 250 8.51 13.27 -5.47
CA TRP A 250 7.86 12.00 -5.78
C TRP A 250 6.82 11.60 -4.72
N LEU A 251 7.20 11.70 -3.43
CA LEU A 251 6.31 11.39 -2.31
C LEU A 251 5.10 12.32 -2.26
N ASN A 252 5.29 13.61 -2.55
CA ASN A 252 4.17 14.55 -2.63
C ASN A 252 3.17 14.17 -3.71
N ILE A 253 3.63 13.95 -4.94
CA ILE A 253 2.74 13.55 -6.04
C ILE A 253 1.99 12.26 -5.69
N SER A 254 2.70 11.28 -5.12
CA SER A 254 2.12 10.03 -4.68
C SER A 254 1.10 10.21 -3.55
N SER A 255 1.43 11.04 -2.56
CA SER A 255 0.54 11.31 -1.42
C SER A 255 -0.72 12.06 -1.84
N VAL A 256 -0.60 13.06 -2.72
CA VAL A 256 -1.76 13.73 -3.30
C VAL A 256 -2.66 12.72 -4.01
N PHE A 257 -2.09 11.84 -4.83
CA PHE A 257 -2.86 10.83 -5.55
C PHE A 257 -3.65 9.89 -4.61
N TRP A 258 -3.08 9.52 -3.47
CA TRP A 258 -3.69 8.53 -2.57
C TRP A 258 -4.54 9.13 -1.45
N GLN A 259 -4.21 10.33 -0.96
CA GLN A 259 -4.79 10.89 0.26
C GLN A 259 -5.80 12.01 0.01
N ILE A 260 -5.60 12.81 -1.05
CA ILE A 260 -6.38 14.02 -1.25
C ILE A 260 -7.87 13.74 -1.48
N ILE A 261 -8.23 12.60 -2.08
CA ILE A 261 -9.63 12.27 -2.38
C ILE A 261 -10.48 12.17 -1.12
N GLN A 262 -9.96 11.60 -0.05
CA GLN A 262 -10.66 11.52 1.24
C GLN A 262 -10.96 12.93 1.78
N GLN A 263 -10.02 13.85 1.60
CA GLN A 263 -10.18 15.25 2.00
C GLN A 263 -11.22 15.96 1.13
N LEU A 264 -11.20 15.75 -0.19
CA LEU A 264 -12.17 16.35 -1.10
C LEU A 264 -13.60 15.83 -0.84
N VAL A 265 -13.74 14.54 -0.55
CA VAL A 265 -15.04 13.96 -0.18
C VAL A 265 -15.56 14.57 1.13
N LEU A 266 -14.70 14.69 2.14
CA LEU A 266 -15.07 15.36 3.39
C LEU A 266 -15.51 16.81 3.15
N TYR A 267 -14.71 17.57 2.40
CA TYR A 267 -14.95 19.00 2.15
C TYR A 267 -16.24 19.25 1.38
N PHE A 268 -16.52 18.50 0.32
CA PHE A 268 -17.69 18.70 -0.53
C PHE A 268 -18.98 18.02 -0.04
N LEU A 269 -18.86 16.90 0.67
CA LEU A 269 -20.00 16.03 0.97
C LEU A 269 -20.20 15.74 2.45
N GLY A 270 -19.30 16.20 3.31
CA GLY A 270 -19.37 16.03 4.76
C GLY A 270 -18.88 14.66 5.25
N ASP A 271 -18.98 14.48 6.56
CA ASP A 271 -18.40 13.39 7.34
C ASP A 271 -19.01 12.01 7.05
N GLU A 272 -20.33 11.94 6.90
CA GLU A 272 -21.01 10.68 6.59
C GLU A 272 -20.57 10.10 5.24
N SER A 273 -20.55 10.94 4.19
CA SER A 273 -20.06 10.54 2.86
C SER A 273 -18.59 10.15 2.90
N ALA A 274 -17.78 10.87 3.70
CA ALA A 274 -16.39 10.54 3.93
C ALA A 274 -16.24 9.17 4.62
N GLY A 275 -17.16 8.78 5.51
CA GLY A 275 -17.22 7.47 6.14
C GLY A 275 -17.49 6.34 5.15
N TYR A 276 -18.48 6.50 4.29
CA TYR A 276 -18.74 5.54 3.21
C TYR A 276 -17.54 5.42 2.27
N PHE A 277 -16.96 6.55 1.88
CA PHE A 277 -15.82 6.56 0.98
C PHE A 277 -14.55 5.95 1.62
N ALA A 278 -14.30 6.21 2.89
CA ALA A 278 -13.19 5.63 3.63
C ALA A 278 -13.27 4.10 3.66
N ASN A 279 -14.46 3.54 3.92
CA ASN A 279 -14.67 2.11 3.88
C ASN A 279 -14.55 1.54 2.46
N PHE A 280 -15.09 2.22 1.46
CA PHE A 280 -14.89 1.88 0.06
C PHE A 280 -13.40 1.82 -0.32
N GLN A 281 -12.61 2.82 0.03
CA GLN A 281 -11.17 2.87 -0.26
C GLN A 281 -10.39 1.71 0.42
N SER A 282 -10.81 1.32 1.61
CA SER A 282 -10.25 0.16 2.29
C SER A 282 -10.45 -1.12 1.52
N LEU A 283 -11.64 -1.30 0.97
CA LEU A 283 -12.01 -2.46 0.16
C LEU A 283 -11.18 -2.57 -1.10
N PHE A 284 -11.03 -1.47 -1.77
CA PHE A 284 -10.16 -1.37 -2.92
C PHE A 284 -8.75 -1.87 -2.58
N ASN A 285 -8.20 -1.44 -1.46
CA ASN A 285 -6.88 -1.88 -0.99
C ASN A 285 -6.84 -3.39 -0.68
N MET A 286 -7.96 -4.00 -0.29
CA MET A 286 -8.04 -5.46 -0.07
C MET A 286 -7.74 -6.26 -1.34
N GLY A 287 -8.21 -5.80 -2.50
CA GLY A 287 -7.87 -6.42 -3.79
C GLY A 287 -6.36 -6.46 -4.05
N PHE A 288 -5.61 -5.48 -3.55
CA PHE A 288 -4.16 -5.42 -3.71
C PHE A 288 -3.38 -6.36 -2.80
N ILE A 289 -3.94 -6.91 -1.74
CA ILE A 289 -3.22 -7.87 -0.87
C ILE A 289 -2.70 -9.06 -1.67
N ILE A 290 -3.49 -9.56 -2.59
CA ILE A 290 -3.11 -10.70 -3.44
C ILE A 290 -2.14 -10.26 -4.54
N ILE A 291 -2.34 -9.05 -5.07
CA ILE A 291 -1.63 -8.53 -6.24
C ILE A 291 -0.24 -8.00 -5.86
N TRP A 292 -0.13 -7.28 -4.76
CA TRP A 292 1.08 -6.55 -4.36
C TRP A 292 2.33 -7.42 -4.20
N PRO A 293 2.27 -8.61 -3.56
CA PRO A 293 3.44 -9.48 -3.47
C PRO A 293 3.94 -9.93 -4.84
N ILE A 294 3.04 -10.21 -5.78
CA ILE A 294 3.42 -10.59 -7.16
C ILE A 294 4.11 -9.43 -7.85
N MET A 295 3.56 -8.21 -7.71
CA MET A 295 4.15 -6.98 -8.29
C MET A 295 5.55 -6.68 -7.75
N SER A 296 5.80 -6.96 -6.48
CA SER A 296 7.12 -6.72 -5.86
C SER A 296 8.23 -7.59 -6.46
N LEU A 297 7.89 -8.73 -7.07
CA LEU A 297 8.85 -9.60 -7.76
C LEU A 297 9.14 -9.15 -9.20
N ILE A 298 8.24 -8.41 -9.83
CA ILE A 298 8.40 -8.00 -11.23
C ILE A 298 9.64 -7.11 -11.41
N PHE A 299 9.84 -6.14 -10.51
CA PHE A 299 10.99 -5.24 -10.58
C PHE A 299 12.35 -5.96 -10.62
N PRO A 300 12.69 -6.84 -9.65
CA PRO A 300 13.98 -7.53 -9.67
C PRO A 300 14.12 -8.49 -10.85
N ILE A 301 13.03 -9.16 -11.27
CA ILE A 301 13.07 -10.05 -12.45
C ILE A 301 13.37 -9.26 -13.71
N VAL A 302 12.73 -8.11 -13.91
CA VAL A 302 12.97 -7.24 -15.07
C VAL A 302 14.40 -6.71 -15.05
N ALA A 303 14.90 -6.28 -13.88
CA ALA A 303 16.27 -5.78 -13.75
C ALA A 303 17.30 -6.87 -14.11
N GLU A 304 17.12 -8.10 -13.64
CA GLU A 304 17.99 -9.24 -13.96
C GLU A 304 17.98 -9.59 -15.46
N VAL A 305 16.77 -9.66 -16.06
CA VAL A 305 16.60 -9.96 -17.48
C VAL A 305 17.26 -8.88 -18.36
N MET A 306 17.18 -7.63 -17.93
CA MET A 306 17.84 -6.51 -18.63
C MET A 306 19.36 -6.56 -18.54
N GLU A 307 19.90 -6.95 -17.39
CA GLU A 307 21.34 -7.11 -17.20
C GLU A 307 21.90 -8.22 -18.11
N LYS A 308 21.13 -9.31 -18.29
CA LYS A 308 21.42 -10.41 -19.23
C LYS A 308 21.15 -10.05 -20.70
N LYS A 309 20.63 -8.86 -21.00
CA LYS A 309 20.24 -8.39 -22.34
C LYS A 309 19.27 -9.32 -23.08
N ASP A 310 18.46 -10.08 -22.36
CA ASP A 310 17.48 -11.04 -22.92
C ASP A 310 16.14 -10.36 -23.18
N GLU A 311 16.06 -9.62 -24.30
CA GLU A 311 14.84 -8.92 -24.69
C GLU A 311 13.66 -9.86 -25.01
N LYS A 312 13.94 -11.07 -25.49
CA LYS A 312 12.88 -12.06 -25.79
C LYS A 312 12.18 -12.50 -24.50
N LYS A 313 12.96 -12.78 -23.45
CA LYS A 313 12.46 -13.17 -22.13
C LYS A 313 11.63 -12.04 -21.49
N LEU A 314 12.07 -10.79 -21.66
CA LEU A 314 11.33 -9.64 -21.16
C LEU A 314 9.97 -9.48 -21.86
N ASN A 315 9.94 -9.57 -23.19
CA ASN A 315 8.70 -9.46 -23.96
C ASN A 315 7.73 -10.61 -23.64
N LEU A 316 8.24 -11.84 -23.44
CA LEU A 316 7.44 -12.96 -22.96
C LEU A 316 6.83 -12.71 -21.58
N LEU A 317 7.61 -12.17 -20.64
CA LEU A 317 7.12 -11.83 -19.30
C LEU A 317 6.00 -10.79 -19.34
N ILE A 318 6.17 -9.74 -20.15
CA ILE A 318 5.17 -8.69 -20.31
C ILE A 318 3.89 -9.27 -20.94
N SER A 319 4.04 -10.02 -22.04
CA SER A 319 2.92 -10.64 -22.76
C SER A 319 2.17 -11.66 -21.88
N PHE A 320 2.92 -12.44 -21.11
CA PHE A 320 2.36 -13.38 -20.13
C PHE A 320 1.50 -12.65 -19.08
N PHE A 321 2.00 -11.56 -18.52
CA PHE A 321 1.29 -10.81 -17.51
C PHE A 321 -0.01 -10.20 -18.09
N TYR A 322 0.08 -9.56 -19.22
CA TYR A 322 -1.09 -8.94 -19.86
C TYR A 322 -2.14 -9.96 -20.31
N SER A 323 -1.72 -11.12 -20.79
CA SER A 323 -2.66 -12.14 -21.27
C SER A 323 -3.26 -12.99 -20.14
N TYR A 324 -2.44 -13.50 -19.25
CA TYR A 324 -2.88 -14.53 -18.29
C TYR A 324 -3.23 -13.96 -16.92
N PHE A 325 -2.45 -13.01 -16.45
CA PHE A 325 -2.72 -12.41 -15.14
C PHE A 325 -3.95 -11.50 -15.17
N SER A 326 -4.26 -10.89 -16.31
CA SER A 326 -5.48 -10.11 -16.50
C SER A 326 -6.75 -10.95 -16.25
N VAL A 327 -6.76 -12.23 -16.64
CA VAL A 327 -7.89 -13.12 -16.40
C VAL A 327 -8.12 -13.37 -14.91
N LEU A 328 -7.05 -13.56 -14.13
CA LEU A 328 -7.15 -13.68 -12.68
C LEU A 328 -7.77 -12.43 -12.06
N ILE A 329 -7.35 -11.26 -12.52
CA ILE A 329 -7.90 -9.98 -12.04
C ILE A 329 -9.36 -9.84 -12.44
N CYS A 330 -9.72 -10.17 -13.69
CA CYS A 330 -11.10 -10.15 -14.14
C CYS A 330 -11.99 -11.06 -13.28
N THR A 331 -11.49 -12.20 -12.84
CA THR A 331 -12.21 -13.10 -11.92
C THR A 331 -12.47 -12.43 -10.57
N ILE A 332 -11.46 -11.79 -9.98
CA ILE A 332 -11.59 -11.04 -8.72
C ILE A 332 -12.59 -9.89 -8.88
N VAL A 333 -12.49 -9.15 -9.97
CA VAL A 333 -13.40 -8.03 -10.31
C VAL A 333 -14.84 -8.51 -10.40
N LEU A 334 -15.06 -9.63 -11.05
CA LEU A 334 -16.39 -10.20 -11.25
C LEU A 334 -17.03 -10.61 -9.93
N LEU A 335 -16.26 -11.24 -9.04
CA LEU A 335 -16.70 -11.56 -7.68
C LEU A 335 -17.06 -10.30 -6.90
N PHE A 336 -16.28 -9.24 -7.03
CA PHE A 336 -16.54 -7.96 -6.37
C PHE A 336 -17.79 -7.27 -6.92
N MET A 337 -18.05 -7.34 -8.22
CA MET A 337 -19.25 -6.75 -8.83
C MET A 337 -20.54 -7.45 -8.42
N THR A 338 -20.51 -8.74 -8.17
CA THR A 338 -21.72 -9.54 -7.96
C THR A 338 -22.10 -9.76 -6.50
N LEU A 339 -21.12 -9.99 -5.64
CA LEU A 339 -21.37 -10.47 -4.27
C LEU A 339 -21.01 -9.45 -3.20
N TRP A 340 -20.42 -8.31 -3.58
CA TRP A 340 -19.70 -7.50 -2.62
C TRP A 340 -20.60 -6.65 -1.72
N SER A 341 -21.72 -6.12 -2.23
CA SER A 341 -22.64 -5.35 -1.39
C SER A 341 -23.19 -6.19 -0.23
N ASP A 342 -23.51 -7.47 -0.53
CA ASP A 342 -24.08 -8.39 0.45
C ASP A 342 -23.03 -8.85 1.47
N ILE A 343 -21.83 -9.17 0.98
CA ILE A 343 -20.68 -9.51 1.85
C ILE A 343 -20.34 -8.34 2.77
N TRP A 344 -20.39 -7.13 2.21
CA TRP A 344 -19.98 -5.95 2.96
C TRP A 344 -20.95 -5.60 4.08
N SER A 345 -22.25 -5.62 3.79
CA SER A 345 -23.28 -5.45 4.81
C SER A 345 -23.18 -6.52 5.90
N LEU A 346 -22.79 -7.73 5.50
CA LEU A 346 -22.57 -8.84 6.41
C LEU A 346 -21.37 -8.65 7.34
N LEU A 347 -20.23 -8.20 6.79
CA LEU A 347 -18.98 -8.02 7.53
C LEU A 347 -18.96 -6.74 8.37
N PHE A 348 -19.35 -5.61 7.78
CA PHE A 348 -19.23 -4.28 8.39
C PHE A 348 -20.55 -3.70 8.91
N GLY A 349 -21.62 -4.47 8.81
CA GLY A 349 -22.97 -4.08 9.24
C GLY A 349 -23.75 -3.34 8.15
N ALA A 350 -25.08 -3.38 8.26
CA ALA A 350 -26.01 -2.80 7.28
C ALA A 350 -25.79 -1.29 7.06
N LYS A 351 -25.31 -0.57 8.09
CA LYS A 351 -25.03 0.87 8.00
C LYS A 351 -23.98 1.22 6.93
N PHE A 352 -23.13 0.28 6.51
CA PHE A 352 -22.10 0.49 5.46
C PHE A 352 -22.45 -0.13 4.11
N ARG A 353 -23.69 -0.50 3.87
CA ARG A 353 -24.14 -1.11 2.61
C ARG A 353 -23.75 -0.27 1.38
N LEU A 354 -23.87 1.06 1.47
CA LEU A 354 -23.49 1.98 0.40
C LEU A 354 -22.01 1.83 0.00
N SER A 355 -21.11 1.61 0.96
CA SER A 355 -19.69 1.37 0.64
C SER A 355 -19.48 0.12 -0.21
N GLY A 356 -20.27 -0.92 0.01
CA GLY A 356 -20.28 -2.14 -0.81
C GLY A 356 -20.83 -1.90 -2.22
N GLU A 357 -21.92 -1.15 -2.33
CA GLU A 357 -22.49 -0.76 -3.61
C GLU A 357 -21.51 0.05 -4.45
N LEU A 358 -20.83 1.03 -3.85
CA LEU A 358 -19.79 1.80 -4.52
C LEU A 358 -18.67 0.91 -5.06
N LEU A 359 -18.29 -0.15 -4.35
CA LEU A 359 -17.27 -1.07 -4.82
C LEU A 359 -17.74 -1.92 -6.01
N SER A 360 -19.01 -2.29 -6.06
CA SER A 360 -19.56 -3.02 -7.22
C SER A 360 -19.38 -2.23 -8.51
N TYR A 361 -19.62 -0.93 -8.49
CA TYR A 361 -19.35 -0.05 -9.65
C TYR A 361 -17.86 0.15 -9.92
N TRP A 362 -17.04 0.08 -8.87
CA TRP A 362 -15.61 0.36 -8.95
C TRP A 362 -14.77 -0.85 -9.33
N ALA A 363 -15.22 -2.07 -9.07
CA ALA A 363 -14.42 -3.28 -9.18
C ALA A 363 -13.69 -3.43 -10.52
N ILE A 364 -14.29 -2.97 -11.63
CA ILE A 364 -13.69 -3.03 -12.97
C ILE A 364 -12.33 -2.30 -13.06
N PHE A 365 -12.09 -1.31 -12.19
CA PHE A 365 -10.87 -0.49 -12.18
C PHE A 365 -9.70 -1.15 -11.47
N LEU A 366 -9.94 -2.21 -10.72
CA LEU A 366 -8.89 -3.09 -10.24
C LEU A 366 -8.02 -3.59 -11.41
N ILE A 367 -8.60 -3.76 -12.59
CA ILE A 367 -7.89 -4.15 -13.81
C ILE A 367 -6.87 -3.06 -14.17
N PHE A 368 -7.32 -1.82 -14.34
CA PHE A 368 -6.45 -0.71 -14.75
C PHE A 368 -5.38 -0.37 -13.70
N SER A 369 -5.74 -0.42 -12.42
CA SER A 369 -4.80 -0.18 -11.33
C SER A 369 -3.72 -1.25 -11.26
N THR A 370 -4.07 -2.52 -11.49
CA THR A 370 -3.11 -3.62 -11.49
C THR A 370 -2.18 -3.55 -12.69
N LEU A 371 -2.73 -3.31 -13.89
CA LEU A 371 -1.94 -3.17 -15.10
C LEU A 371 -1.01 -1.95 -15.02
N SER A 372 -1.45 -0.83 -14.45
CA SER A 372 -0.58 0.34 -14.25
C SER A 372 0.54 0.06 -13.25
N THR A 373 0.26 -0.65 -12.16
CA THR A 373 1.25 -1.06 -11.16
C THR A 373 2.30 -2.00 -11.77
N PHE A 374 1.87 -2.92 -12.63
CA PHE A 374 2.76 -3.77 -13.40
C PHE A 374 3.66 -2.95 -14.32
N ASN A 375 3.08 -2.06 -15.13
CA ASN A 375 3.85 -1.19 -16.03
C ASN A 375 4.88 -0.35 -15.26
N PHE A 376 4.52 0.14 -14.09
CA PHE A 376 5.43 0.89 -13.23
C PHE A 376 6.59 0.03 -12.71
N SER A 377 6.33 -1.22 -12.37
CA SER A 377 7.37 -2.16 -11.95
C SER A 377 8.34 -2.48 -13.10
N VAL A 378 7.80 -2.66 -14.31
CA VAL A 378 8.61 -2.88 -15.52
C VAL A 378 9.43 -1.63 -15.88
N LEU A 379 8.82 -0.44 -15.91
CA LEU A 379 9.53 0.82 -16.20
C LEU A 379 10.64 1.09 -15.16
N TRP A 380 10.41 0.69 -13.92
CA TRP A 380 11.43 0.81 -12.88
C TRP A 380 12.60 -0.15 -13.14
N GLY A 381 12.34 -1.41 -13.45
CA GLY A 381 13.36 -2.39 -13.82
C GLY A 381 14.16 -1.99 -15.07
N LEU A 382 13.52 -1.28 -16.01
CA LEU A 382 14.17 -0.70 -17.19
C LEU A 382 14.99 0.58 -16.89
N GLY A 383 15.01 1.07 -15.64
CA GLY A 383 15.67 2.33 -15.26
C GLY A 383 14.96 3.59 -15.78
N LYS A 384 13.71 3.47 -16.28
CA LYS A 384 12.94 4.58 -16.88
C LYS A 384 12.08 5.32 -15.85
N VAL A 385 12.62 5.60 -14.67
CA VAL A 385 11.92 6.22 -13.53
C VAL A 385 11.26 7.55 -13.90
N LYS A 386 11.90 8.38 -14.75
CA LYS A 386 11.32 9.66 -15.19
C LYS A 386 9.97 9.51 -15.90
N LEU A 387 9.77 8.43 -16.67
CA LEU A 387 8.51 8.18 -17.36
C LEU A 387 7.41 7.78 -16.38
N ARG A 388 7.76 7.00 -15.36
CA ARG A 388 6.85 6.65 -14.26
C ARG A 388 6.37 7.90 -13.53
N VAL A 389 7.29 8.81 -13.17
CA VAL A 389 6.93 10.08 -12.52
C VAL A 389 6.00 10.91 -13.39
N LYS A 390 6.31 11.08 -14.68
CA LYS A 390 5.46 11.81 -15.62
C LYS A 390 4.05 11.21 -15.72
N ALA A 391 3.94 9.88 -15.88
CA ALA A 391 2.65 9.21 -15.96
C ALA A 391 1.82 9.44 -14.69
N LEU A 392 2.42 9.31 -13.50
CA LEU A 392 1.74 9.58 -12.25
C LEU A 392 1.32 11.05 -12.13
N SER A 393 2.20 12.00 -12.48
CA SER A 393 1.89 13.44 -12.42
C SER A 393 0.71 13.83 -13.31
N TYR A 394 0.66 13.35 -14.55
CA TYR A 394 -0.48 13.60 -15.45
C TYR A 394 -1.77 12.98 -14.92
N SER A 395 -1.70 11.76 -14.41
CA SER A 395 -2.87 11.09 -13.84
C SER A 395 -3.36 11.79 -12.56
N THR A 396 -2.44 12.28 -11.74
CA THR A 396 -2.79 13.07 -10.54
C THR A 396 -3.47 14.39 -10.93
N LEU A 397 -3.01 15.04 -11.99
CA LEU A 397 -3.65 16.26 -12.48
C LEU A 397 -5.07 15.99 -12.99
N ILE A 398 -5.25 14.96 -13.81
CA ILE A 398 -6.57 14.53 -14.29
C ILE A 398 -7.48 14.19 -13.10
N PHE A 399 -6.95 13.49 -12.12
CA PHE A 399 -7.67 13.14 -10.90
C PHE A 399 -8.16 14.37 -10.14
N LEU A 400 -7.29 15.35 -9.87
CA LEU A 400 -7.65 16.58 -9.16
C LEU A 400 -8.72 17.36 -9.92
N LEU A 401 -8.52 17.59 -11.23
CA LEU A 401 -9.48 18.32 -12.05
C LEU A 401 -10.83 17.62 -12.12
N SER A 402 -10.83 16.32 -12.33
CA SER A 402 -12.09 15.54 -12.36
C SER A 402 -12.78 15.51 -11.00
N SER A 403 -12.03 15.41 -9.90
CA SER A 403 -12.61 15.41 -8.55
C SER A 403 -13.30 16.72 -8.20
N ILE A 404 -12.69 17.86 -8.53
CA ILE A 404 -13.26 19.19 -8.28
C ILE A 404 -14.60 19.37 -9.04
N VAL A 405 -14.72 18.78 -10.23
CA VAL A 405 -15.92 18.90 -11.06
C VAL A 405 -16.97 17.83 -10.71
N LEU A 406 -16.56 16.56 -10.62
CA LEU A 406 -17.48 15.44 -10.53
C LEU A 406 -18.04 15.24 -9.11
N ILE A 407 -17.28 15.56 -8.05
CA ILE A 407 -17.78 15.40 -6.68
C ILE A 407 -18.98 16.31 -6.40
N PRO A 408 -18.94 17.63 -6.70
CA PRO A 408 -20.12 18.47 -6.52
C PRO A 408 -21.32 18.04 -7.36
N LEU A 409 -21.09 17.57 -8.61
CA LEU A 409 -22.17 17.20 -9.53
C LEU A 409 -22.82 15.85 -9.19
N TYR A 410 -22.00 14.84 -8.93
CA TYR A 410 -22.46 13.44 -8.77
C TYR A 410 -22.28 12.92 -7.34
N LYS A 411 -21.95 13.78 -6.38
CA LYS A 411 -21.73 13.45 -4.97
C LYS A 411 -20.71 12.31 -4.81
N ILE A 412 -20.98 11.32 -3.97
CA ILE A 412 -20.06 10.22 -3.68
C ILE A 412 -19.72 9.37 -4.92
N TYR A 413 -20.65 9.24 -5.86
CA TYR A 413 -20.38 8.57 -7.14
C TYR A 413 -19.39 9.35 -8.00
N GLY A 414 -19.44 10.69 -7.93
CA GLY A 414 -18.45 11.57 -8.56
C GLY A 414 -17.02 11.33 -8.03
N ALA A 415 -16.88 11.09 -6.72
CA ALA A 415 -15.60 10.71 -6.13
C ALA A 415 -15.09 9.36 -6.69
N VAL A 416 -15.98 8.37 -6.78
CA VAL A 416 -15.66 7.06 -7.37
C VAL A 416 -15.27 7.20 -8.84
N PHE A 417 -16.01 7.98 -9.63
CA PHE A 417 -15.68 8.23 -11.04
C PHE A 417 -14.37 8.98 -11.26
N SER A 418 -14.06 9.95 -10.41
CA SER A 418 -12.77 10.68 -10.48
C SER A 418 -11.59 9.75 -10.22
N PHE A 419 -11.72 8.91 -9.21
CA PHE A 419 -10.73 7.90 -8.88
C PHE A 419 -10.58 6.89 -10.04
N TRP A 420 -11.66 6.55 -10.68
CA TRP A 420 -11.74 5.74 -11.89
C TRP A 420 -10.96 6.33 -13.05
N LEU A 421 -11.25 7.57 -13.36
CA LEU A 421 -10.60 8.27 -14.45
C LEU A 421 -9.09 8.38 -14.21
N SER A 422 -8.69 8.52 -12.95
CA SER A 422 -7.28 8.59 -12.57
C SER A 422 -6.53 7.29 -12.86
N TYR A 423 -7.09 6.13 -12.53
CA TYR A 423 -6.44 4.84 -12.80
C TYR A 423 -6.47 4.46 -14.27
N LEU A 424 -7.55 4.79 -14.97
CA LEU A 424 -7.62 4.62 -16.42
C LEU A 424 -6.52 5.46 -17.10
N SER A 425 -6.40 6.73 -16.74
CA SER A 425 -5.36 7.60 -17.29
C SER A 425 -3.94 7.11 -16.91
N LEU A 426 -3.76 6.63 -15.68
CA LEU A 426 -2.50 6.07 -15.20
C LEU A 426 -2.08 4.84 -16.02
N TRP A 427 -3.05 3.95 -16.30
CA TRP A 427 -2.81 2.80 -17.16
C TRP A 427 -2.47 3.24 -18.58
N ILE A 428 -3.23 4.15 -19.18
CA ILE A 428 -2.99 4.66 -20.54
C ILE A 428 -1.59 5.27 -20.64
N PHE A 429 -1.23 6.20 -19.77
CA PHE A 429 0.09 6.85 -19.84
C PHE A 429 1.24 5.88 -19.57
N SER A 430 1.09 4.96 -18.61
CA SER A 430 2.11 3.95 -18.33
C SER A 430 2.23 2.92 -19.46
N TYR A 431 1.12 2.56 -20.14
CA TYR A 431 1.11 1.68 -21.30
C TYR A 431 1.87 2.30 -22.47
N PHE A 432 1.55 3.54 -22.85
CA PHE A 432 2.26 4.24 -23.91
C PHE A 432 3.74 4.47 -23.58
N ALA A 433 4.06 4.74 -22.31
CA ALA A 433 5.44 4.84 -21.87
C ALA A 433 6.21 3.51 -22.04
N LEU A 434 5.56 2.38 -21.79
CA LEU A 434 6.13 1.06 -21.96
C LEU A 434 6.21 0.65 -23.43
N TRP A 435 5.15 0.87 -24.20
CA TRP A 435 5.04 0.53 -25.62
C TRP A 435 6.15 1.16 -26.47
N LYS A 436 6.60 2.34 -26.12
CA LYS A 436 7.74 3.02 -26.77
C LYS A 436 9.03 2.21 -26.73
N TYR A 437 9.19 1.31 -25.76
CA TYR A 437 10.42 0.56 -25.52
C TYR A 437 10.28 -0.94 -25.74
N LYS A 438 9.06 -1.47 -25.66
CA LYS A 438 8.80 -2.91 -25.73
C LYS A 438 7.53 -3.24 -26.50
N THR A 439 7.57 -4.28 -27.30
CA THR A 439 6.40 -4.84 -27.99
C THR A 439 5.60 -5.70 -27.04
N ILE A 440 4.30 -5.43 -26.97
CA ILE A 440 3.36 -6.19 -26.12
C ILE A 440 2.50 -7.05 -27.05
N TRP A 441 2.68 -8.37 -26.96
CA TRP A 441 1.85 -9.35 -27.67
C TRP A 441 0.73 -9.83 -26.76
N LEU A 442 -0.51 -9.71 -27.23
CA LEU A 442 -1.68 -10.16 -26.49
C LEU A 442 -2.20 -11.47 -27.09
N ASP A 443 -2.44 -12.46 -26.25
CA ASP A 443 -3.16 -13.69 -26.64
C ASP A 443 -4.67 -13.38 -26.63
N PHE A 444 -5.15 -12.74 -27.71
CA PHE A 444 -6.55 -12.33 -27.84
C PHE A 444 -7.52 -13.51 -27.77
N THR A 445 -7.14 -14.67 -28.27
CA THR A 445 -7.96 -15.89 -28.20
C THR A 445 -8.15 -16.34 -26.76
N PHE A 446 -7.11 -16.30 -25.96
CA PHE A 446 -7.19 -16.62 -24.54
C PHE A 446 -8.01 -15.59 -23.76
N ILE A 447 -7.76 -14.30 -24.00
CA ILE A 447 -8.46 -13.21 -23.32
C ILE A 447 -9.96 -13.26 -23.65
N SER A 448 -10.32 -13.35 -24.94
CA SER A 448 -11.73 -13.36 -25.37
C SER A 448 -12.49 -14.59 -24.85
N SER A 449 -11.91 -15.80 -24.93
CA SER A 449 -12.56 -17.00 -24.42
C SER A 449 -12.80 -16.93 -22.92
N ASN A 450 -11.83 -16.44 -22.13
CA ASN A 450 -11.99 -16.28 -20.70
C ASN A 450 -12.97 -15.18 -20.31
N LEU A 451 -13.03 -14.09 -21.07
CA LEU A 451 -14.06 -13.05 -20.86
C LEU A 451 -15.48 -13.61 -21.08
N ILE A 452 -15.67 -14.44 -22.10
CA ILE A 452 -16.95 -15.10 -22.32
C ILE A 452 -17.30 -16.02 -21.14
N TYR A 453 -16.37 -16.84 -20.68
CA TYR A 453 -16.57 -17.69 -19.50
C TYR A 453 -16.92 -16.87 -18.24
N LEU A 454 -16.21 -15.76 -18.04
CA LEU A 454 -16.48 -14.87 -16.92
C LEU A 454 -17.86 -14.21 -16.99
N ILE A 455 -18.30 -13.79 -18.16
CA ILE A 455 -19.66 -13.24 -18.37
C ILE A 455 -20.71 -14.30 -18.07
N ILE A 456 -20.54 -15.53 -18.54
CA ILE A 456 -21.47 -16.64 -18.27
C ILE A 456 -21.51 -16.93 -16.76
N LEU A 457 -20.35 -17.02 -16.10
CA LEU A 457 -20.28 -17.24 -14.66
C LEU A 457 -20.92 -16.08 -13.88
N TRP A 458 -20.68 -14.85 -14.32
CA TRP A 458 -21.32 -13.69 -13.73
C TRP A 458 -22.86 -13.77 -13.82
N LEU A 459 -23.39 -14.13 -14.98
CA LEU A 459 -24.82 -14.27 -15.19
C LEU A 459 -25.41 -15.36 -14.25
N ILE A 460 -24.74 -16.51 -14.14
CA ILE A 460 -25.16 -17.59 -13.25
C ILE A 460 -25.18 -17.10 -11.80
N ILE A 461 -24.12 -16.45 -11.32
CA ILE A 461 -24.04 -15.95 -9.95
C ILE A 461 -25.13 -14.90 -9.70
N TYR A 462 -25.31 -13.97 -10.65
CA TYR A 462 -26.31 -12.91 -10.54
C TYR A 462 -27.73 -13.47 -10.43
N LEU A 463 -28.07 -14.49 -11.22
CA LEU A 463 -29.38 -15.15 -11.18
C LEU A 463 -29.60 -16.04 -9.94
N THR A 464 -28.53 -16.55 -9.35
CA THR A 464 -28.62 -17.49 -8.21
C THR A 464 -28.28 -16.84 -6.87
N LYS A 465 -27.83 -15.58 -6.84
CA LYS A 465 -27.37 -14.93 -5.60
C LYS A 465 -28.42 -14.94 -4.49
N ASP A 466 -29.68 -14.71 -4.81
CA ASP A 466 -30.76 -14.63 -3.82
C ASP A 466 -31.04 -15.98 -3.16
N ILE A 467 -30.70 -17.09 -3.82
CA ILE A 467 -30.80 -18.44 -3.25
C ILE A 467 -29.71 -18.63 -2.17
N PHE A 468 -28.51 -18.10 -2.38
CA PHE A 468 -27.38 -18.27 -1.47
C PHE A 468 -27.31 -17.22 -0.37
N PHE A 469 -27.88 -16.03 -0.60
CA PHE A 469 -27.85 -14.88 0.32
C PHE A 469 -29.24 -14.49 0.83
N SER A 470 -30.13 -15.47 0.96
CA SER A 470 -31.46 -15.25 1.55
C SER A 470 -31.33 -14.69 2.98
N ILE A 471 -32.23 -13.76 3.34
CA ILE A 471 -32.31 -13.14 4.67
C ILE A 471 -32.54 -14.19 5.77
N SER A 472 -33.08 -15.37 5.43
CA SER A 472 -33.29 -16.49 6.36
C SER A 472 -31.99 -17.19 6.82
N TYR A 473 -30.87 -16.96 6.14
CA TYR A 473 -29.60 -17.58 6.51
C TYR A 473 -28.85 -16.80 7.58
N SER A 474 -28.22 -17.53 8.51
CA SER A 474 -27.30 -16.95 9.47
C SER A 474 -26.08 -16.32 8.76
N ARG A 475 -25.45 -15.33 9.40
CA ARG A 475 -24.20 -14.71 8.87
C ARG A 475 -23.12 -15.74 8.55
N PHE A 476 -22.97 -16.78 9.37
CA PHE A 476 -22.02 -17.85 9.14
C PHE A 476 -22.33 -18.66 7.88
N GLN A 477 -23.61 -18.98 7.65
CA GLN A 477 -24.04 -19.70 6.45
C GLN A 477 -23.77 -18.87 5.17
N GLN A 478 -24.08 -17.57 5.19
CA GLN A 478 -23.82 -16.70 4.05
C GLN A 478 -22.32 -16.60 3.73
N ILE A 479 -21.46 -16.50 4.75
CA ILE A 479 -19.98 -16.53 4.56
C ILE A 479 -19.53 -17.86 3.99
N SER A 480 -20.06 -18.99 4.49
CA SER A 480 -19.68 -20.32 3.99
C SER A 480 -20.10 -20.52 2.53
N HIS A 481 -21.31 -20.07 2.15
CA HIS A 481 -21.76 -20.10 0.76
C HIS A 481 -20.84 -19.27 -0.15
N LEU A 482 -20.41 -18.09 0.29
CA LEU A 482 -19.46 -17.28 -0.46
C LEU A 482 -18.13 -18.01 -0.72
N VAL A 483 -17.55 -18.59 0.32
CA VAL A 483 -16.29 -19.33 0.20
C VAL A 483 -16.45 -20.50 -0.79
N ILE A 484 -17.56 -21.22 -0.71
CA ILE A 484 -17.86 -22.33 -1.61
C ILE A 484 -18.01 -21.84 -3.05
N ILE A 485 -18.78 -20.79 -3.28
CA ILE A 485 -18.98 -20.21 -4.63
C ILE A 485 -17.63 -19.76 -5.22
N THR A 486 -16.82 -19.03 -4.43
CA THR A 486 -15.51 -18.56 -4.86
C THR A 486 -14.60 -19.74 -5.22
N PHE A 487 -14.58 -20.78 -4.39
CA PHE A 487 -13.81 -21.99 -4.65
C PHE A 487 -14.26 -22.68 -5.95
N ILE A 488 -15.56 -22.87 -6.14
CA ILE A 488 -16.12 -23.47 -7.36
C ILE A 488 -15.71 -22.68 -8.60
N ILE A 489 -15.81 -21.35 -8.57
CA ILE A 489 -15.41 -20.49 -9.69
C ILE A 489 -13.91 -20.66 -10.01
N CYS A 490 -13.05 -20.65 -8.99
CA CYS A 490 -11.62 -20.86 -9.17
C CYS A 490 -11.31 -22.24 -9.78
N VAL A 491 -12.01 -23.29 -9.32
CA VAL A 491 -11.86 -24.65 -9.85
C VAL A 491 -12.32 -24.72 -11.31
N ILE A 492 -13.48 -24.18 -11.64
CA ILE A 492 -14.01 -24.15 -13.03
C ILE A 492 -13.03 -23.45 -13.95
N LEU A 493 -12.56 -22.25 -13.59
CA LEU A 493 -11.59 -21.49 -14.40
C LEU A 493 -10.26 -22.23 -14.55
N ALA A 494 -9.79 -22.88 -13.49
CA ALA A 494 -8.58 -23.69 -13.54
C ALA A 494 -8.73 -24.89 -14.49
N LEU A 495 -9.86 -25.60 -14.44
CA LEU A 495 -10.18 -26.75 -15.31
C LEU A 495 -10.29 -26.30 -16.78
N LEU A 496 -11.00 -25.22 -17.06
CA LEU A 496 -11.15 -24.66 -18.42
C LEU A 496 -9.81 -24.26 -19.03
N ASN A 497 -8.87 -23.83 -18.22
CA ASN A 497 -7.54 -23.36 -18.65
C ASN A 497 -6.41 -24.39 -18.42
N MET A 498 -6.70 -25.61 -18.01
CA MET A 498 -5.71 -26.60 -17.56
C MET A 498 -4.61 -26.89 -18.61
N LYS A 499 -4.97 -26.98 -19.89
CA LYS A 499 -4.00 -27.20 -20.98
C LYS A 499 -3.02 -26.01 -21.11
N LYS A 500 -3.52 -24.77 -21.05
CA LYS A 500 -2.69 -23.57 -21.12
C LYS A 500 -1.85 -23.35 -19.86
N ILE A 501 -2.40 -23.60 -18.68
CA ILE A 501 -1.67 -23.57 -17.39
C ILE A 501 -0.53 -24.59 -17.41
N SER A 502 -0.80 -25.81 -17.87
CA SER A 502 0.25 -26.85 -18.01
C SER A 502 1.35 -26.44 -19.00
N PHE A 503 0.98 -25.83 -20.13
CA PHE A 503 1.95 -25.29 -21.10
C PHE A 503 2.83 -24.20 -20.45
N ILE A 504 2.23 -23.25 -19.75
CA ILE A 504 2.91 -22.17 -19.05
C ILE A 504 3.89 -22.70 -18.00
N LEU A 505 3.43 -23.65 -17.17
CA LEU A 505 4.26 -24.27 -16.15
C LEU A 505 5.45 -25.03 -16.76
N LYS A 506 5.27 -25.66 -17.93
CA LYS A 506 6.37 -26.28 -18.68
C LYS A 506 7.37 -25.26 -19.20
N GLU A 507 6.91 -24.14 -19.75
CA GLU A 507 7.80 -23.06 -20.20
C GLU A 507 8.57 -22.39 -19.07
N ILE A 508 7.90 -22.10 -17.93
CA ILE A 508 8.57 -21.59 -16.72
C ILE A 508 9.63 -22.58 -16.22
N LYS A 509 9.30 -23.88 -16.18
CA LYS A 509 10.23 -24.94 -15.77
C LYS A 509 11.41 -25.10 -16.73
N LYS A 510 11.20 -24.88 -18.02
CA LYS A 510 12.25 -24.87 -19.04
C LYS A 510 13.20 -23.67 -18.84
N ILE A 511 12.63 -22.50 -18.55
CA ILE A 511 13.38 -21.27 -18.25
C ILE A 511 14.21 -21.42 -16.96
N SER A 512 13.67 -22.13 -15.93
CA SER A 512 14.39 -22.38 -14.66
C SER A 512 15.49 -23.43 -14.76
N ARG A 513 15.46 -24.31 -15.79
CA ARG A 513 16.47 -25.36 -16.03
C ARG A 513 17.63 -24.89 -16.92
N THR A 514 17.49 -23.75 -17.59
CA THR A 514 18.55 -23.13 -18.39
C THR A 514 19.37 -22.11 -17.59
N GLN A 515 19.17 -22.07 -16.29
CA GLN A 515 20.00 -21.42 -15.28
C GLN A 515 20.85 -22.45 -14.54
#